data_60dadf77d94c96c22068a55e4d0d3e3a
#
_entry.id   60dadf77d94c96c22068a55e4d0d3e3a
#
_cell.length_a   1.000
_cell.length_b   1.000
_cell.length_c   1.000
_cell.angle_alpha   90.00
_cell.angle_beta   90.00
_cell.angle_gamma   90.00
#
_symmetry.space_group_name_H-M   'P 1'
#
loop_
_entity.id
_entity.type
_entity.pdbx_description
1 polymer ?
#
loop_
_entity_poly.entity_id
_entity_poly.type
_entity_poly.pdbx_seq_one_letter_code
_entity_poly.pdbx_strand_id
1 'polypeptide(L)'
;GNAIPTGTVIVLENIYYDFGKWNIRAGAARELDALSALMKKYPSMEIELSSHTDSRGSDEFNKELSVKRADAAHRYLVARGVDSKRIKPLGMGEALIRNKCKDGVECSEEEHQYNRRTEIKIIRIDEPVSIKYEDKGPEVIDRKKD
;
A
#
# COMPACT_ATOMS: atom_id res chain seq x y z
N GLY A 1 -7.26 -0.69 25.22
CA GLY A 1 -6.80 -1.11 23.91
C GLY A 1 -5.54 -0.38 23.52
N ASN A 2 -4.72 -1.03 22.75
CA ASN A 2 -3.46 -0.43 22.28
C ASN A 2 -3.74 0.44 21.06
N ALA A 3 -3.26 1.68 21.10
CA ALA A 3 -3.32 2.54 19.94
C ALA A 3 -2.24 2.14 18.94
N ILE A 4 -2.54 2.25 17.64
CA ILE A 4 -1.51 2.14 16.60
C ILE A 4 -0.77 3.46 16.53
N PRO A 5 0.55 3.49 16.71
CA PRO A 5 1.29 4.74 16.61
C PRO A 5 1.21 5.35 15.21
N THR A 6 1.15 6.67 15.14
CA THR A 6 1.34 7.39 13.89
C THR A 6 2.70 7.01 13.31
N GLY A 7 2.77 6.75 12.02
CA GLY A 7 3.97 6.26 11.35
C GLY A 7 4.01 4.75 11.16
N THR A 8 3.05 4.01 11.76
CA THR A 8 2.91 2.58 11.48
C THR A 8 2.58 2.37 10.01
N VAL A 9 3.28 1.41 9.41
CA VAL A 9 3.08 1.06 7.99
C VAL A 9 2.44 -0.31 7.89
N ILE A 10 1.35 -0.37 7.14
CA ILE A 10 0.65 -1.61 6.80
C ILE A 10 0.99 -1.94 5.36
N VAL A 11 1.58 -3.10 5.13
CA VAL A 11 1.90 -3.56 3.78
C VAL A 11 0.75 -4.43 3.28
N LEU A 12 0.14 -4.02 2.19
CA LEU A 12 -0.93 -4.77 1.56
C LEU A 12 -0.34 -5.67 0.48
N GLU A 13 0.20 -6.82 0.90
CA GLU A 13 0.92 -7.72 0.01
C GLU A 13 0.03 -8.43 -1.00
N ASN A 14 -1.27 -8.54 -0.71
CA ASN A 14 -2.21 -9.15 -1.66
C ASN A 14 -2.67 -8.16 -2.73
N ILE A 15 -2.24 -6.91 -2.66
CA ILE A 15 -2.45 -5.93 -3.72
C ILE A 15 -1.26 -6.02 -4.68
N TYR A 16 -1.14 -7.16 -5.33
CA TYR A 16 -0.16 -7.33 -6.39
C TYR A 16 -0.79 -6.95 -7.72
N TYR A 17 0.03 -6.34 -8.56
CA TYR A 17 -0.37 -5.95 -9.90
C TYR A 17 0.35 -6.84 -10.91
N ASP A 18 -0.31 -7.13 -12.02
CA ASP A 18 0.35 -7.78 -13.14
C ASP A 18 1.39 -6.82 -13.72
N PHE A 19 2.42 -7.36 -14.35
CA PHE A 19 3.49 -6.56 -14.94
C PHE A 19 2.91 -5.48 -15.87
N GLY A 20 3.28 -4.23 -15.63
CA GLY A 20 2.84 -3.09 -16.43
C GLY A 20 1.36 -2.71 -16.28
N LYS A 21 0.63 -3.32 -15.36
CA LYS A 21 -0.81 -3.05 -15.16
C LYS A 21 -1.07 -2.30 -13.85
N TRP A 22 -2.23 -1.65 -13.77
CA TRP A 22 -2.66 -0.93 -12.57
C TRP A 22 -4.09 -1.29 -12.15
N ASN A 23 -4.74 -2.24 -12.82
CA ASN A 23 -6.10 -2.66 -12.50
C ASN A 23 -6.15 -3.31 -11.12
N ILE A 24 -7.21 -3.00 -10.36
CA ILE A 24 -7.43 -3.62 -9.06
C ILE A 24 -7.89 -5.06 -9.26
N ARG A 25 -7.09 -6.02 -8.80
CA ARG A 25 -7.41 -7.45 -8.87
C ARG A 25 -8.33 -7.83 -7.70
N ALA A 26 -9.01 -8.97 -7.82
CA ALA A 26 -9.97 -9.44 -6.81
C ALA A 26 -9.35 -9.55 -5.39
N GLY A 27 -8.12 -10.04 -5.28
CA GLY A 27 -7.43 -10.10 -3.99
C GLY A 27 -7.15 -8.71 -3.41
N ALA A 28 -6.78 -7.77 -4.28
CA ALA A 28 -6.58 -6.37 -3.90
C ALA A 28 -7.90 -5.74 -3.43
N ALA A 29 -8.99 -6.03 -4.11
CA ALA A 29 -10.29 -5.49 -3.73
C ALA A 29 -10.66 -5.87 -2.29
N ARG A 30 -10.42 -7.12 -1.89
CA ARG A 30 -10.70 -7.56 -0.52
C ARG A 30 -9.87 -6.80 0.51
N GLU A 31 -8.58 -6.58 0.24
CA GLU A 31 -7.70 -5.82 1.13
C GLU A 31 -8.15 -4.36 1.23
N LEU A 32 -8.51 -3.76 0.12
CA LEU A 32 -8.99 -2.38 0.09
C LEU A 32 -10.36 -2.24 0.76
N ASP A 33 -11.23 -3.24 0.63
CA ASP A 33 -12.52 -3.25 1.34
C ASP A 33 -12.29 -3.29 2.86
N ALA A 34 -11.36 -4.12 3.32
CA ALA A 34 -11.00 -4.18 4.74
C ALA A 34 -10.44 -2.83 5.23
N LEU A 35 -9.59 -2.19 4.43
CA LEU A 35 -9.05 -0.87 4.75
C LEU A 35 -10.17 0.18 4.80
N SER A 36 -11.10 0.15 3.86
CA SER A 36 -12.22 1.10 3.86
C SER A 36 -13.09 0.95 5.10
N ALA A 37 -13.35 -0.29 5.53
CA ALA A 37 -14.11 -0.57 6.76
C ALA A 37 -13.38 -0.02 7.99
N LEU A 38 -12.06 -0.20 8.04
CA LEU A 38 -11.23 0.31 9.13
C LEU A 38 -11.28 1.84 9.19
N MET A 39 -11.17 2.50 8.04
CA MET A 39 -11.19 3.95 7.98
C MET A 39 -12.56 4.54 8.32
N LYS A 40 -13.63 3.81 8.05
CA LYS A 40 -14.98 4.22 8.46
C LYS A 40 -15.18 4.06 9.96
N LYS A 41 -14.58 3.02 10.55
CA LYS A 41 -14.62 2.80 12.00
C LYS A 41 -13.85 3.89 12.75
N TYR A 42 -12.79 4.41 12.17
CA TYR A 42 -11.94 5.44 12.77
C TYR A 42 -11.92 6.70 11.90
N PRO A 43 -12.93 7.57 12.03
CA PRO A 43 -13.11 8.72 11.14
C PRO A 43 -11.95 9.72 11.11
N SER A 44 -11.12 9.78 12.17
CA SER A 44 -9.96 10.67 12.20
C SER A 44 -8.74 10.11 11.47
N MET A 45 -8.77 8.82 11.09
CA MET A 45 -7.63 8.19 10.43
C MET A 45 -7.34 8.82 9.08
N GLU A 46 -6.12 9.28 8.90
CA GLU A 46 -5.59 9.76 7.63
C GLU A 46 -4.40 8.91 7.25
N ILE A 47 -4.31 8.56 5.98
CA ILE A 47 -3.29 7.66 5.48
C ILE A 47 -2.54 8.26 4.29
N GLU A 48 -1.32 7.79 4.15
CA GLU A 48 -0.52 7.94 2.94
C GLU A 48 -0.50 6.56 2.26
N LEU A 49 -0.98 6.51 1.04
CA LEU A 49 -1.08 5.26 0.26
C LEU A 49 0.00 5.32 -0.81
N SER A 50 1.04 4.52 -0.67
CA SER A 50 2.14 4.50 -1.61
C SER A 50 2.14 3.21 -2.41
N SER A 51 2.29 3.33 -3.73
CA SER A 51 2.43 2.18 -4.61
C SER A 51 3.84 2.10 -5.15
N HIS A 52 4.30 0.87 -5.34
CA HIS A 52 5.69 0.55 -5.67
C HIS A 52 5.75 -0.41 -6.84
N THR A 53 6.84 -0.33 -7.61
CA THR A 53 7.09 -1.21 -8.73
C THR A 53 8.31 -2.09 -8.46
N ASP A 54 8.51 -3.12 -9.27
CA ASP A 54 9.80 -3.77 -9.35
C ASP A 54 10.76 -2.91 -10.19
N SER A 55 12.01 -3.34 -10.32
CA SER A 55 13.06 -2.57 -10.98
C SER A 55 13.10 -2.70 -12.50
N ARG A 56 12.23 -3.52 -13.09
CA ARG A 56 12.20 -3.71 -14.53
C ARG A 56 11.57 -2.52 -15.23
N GLY A 57 12.17 -2.09 -16.33
CA GLY A 57 11.75 -0.92 -17.08
C GLY A 57 12.51 0.34 -16.64
N SER A 58 12.21 1.46 -17.27
CA SER A 58 12.85 2.72 -16.91
C SER A 58 12.28 3.30 -15.62
N ASP A 59 13.07 4.15 -14.95
CA ASP A 59 12.61 4.84 -13.74
C ASP A 59 11.38 5.70 -14.02
N GLU A 60 11.34 6.36 -15.17
CA GLU A 60 10.22 7.20 -15.58
C GLU A 60 8.94 6.38 -15.77
N PHE A 61 9.06 5.25 -16.47
CA PHE A 61 7.93 4.34 -16.67
C PHE A 61 7.41 3.82 -15.33
N ASN A 62 8.30 3.40 -14.44
CA ASN A 62 7.94 2.86 -13.14
C ASN A 62 7.32 3.93 -12.25
N LYS A 63 7.81 5.15 -12.29
CA LYS A 63 7.21 6.26 -11.56
C LYS A 63 5.78 6.50 -12.02
N GLU A 64 5.56 6.59 -13.31
CA GLU A 64 4.22 6.80 -13.88
C GLU A 64 3.28 5.64 -13.56
N LEU A 65 3.77 4.40 -13.69
CA LEU A 65 2.97 3.20 -13.37
C LEU A 65 2.54 3.19 -11.91
N SER A 66 3.45 3.54 -10.99
CA SER A 66 3.12 3.57 -9.56
C SER A 66 2.13 4.68 -9.22
N VAL A 67 2.19 5.83 -9.90
CA VAL A 67 1.20 6.89 -9.75
C VAL A 67 -0.19 6.37 -10.17
N LYS A 68 -0.28 5.67 -11.31
CA LYS A 68 -1.54 5.10 -11.78
C LYS A 68 -2.08 4.06 -10.80
N ARG A 69 -1.21 3.24 -10.21
CA ARG A 69 -1.61 2.24 -9.22
C ARG A 69 -2.13 2.89 -7.94
N ALA A 70 -1.43 3.91 -7.44
CA ALA A 70 -1.86 4.63 -6.25
C ALA A 70 -3.20 5.34 -6.50
N ASP A 71 -3.38 5.93 -7.68
CA ASP A 71 -4.63 6.57 -8.06
C ASP A 71 -5.79 5.57 -8.15
N ALA A 72 -5.56 4.40 -8.73
CA ALA A 72 -6.59 3.37 -8.82
C ALA A 72 -7.05 2.91 -7.44
N ALA A 73 -6.11 2.69 -6.51
CA ALA A 73 -6.44 2.30 -5.13
C ALA A 73 -7.18 3.44 -4.40
N HIS A 74 -6.75 4.68 -4.59
CA HIS A 74 -7.40 5.86 -4.02
C HIS A 74 -8.86 5.95 -4.49
N ARG A 75 -9.08 5.85 -5.78
CA ARG A 75 -10.44 5.90 -6.36
C ARG A 75 -11.31 4.77 -5.84
N TYR A 76 -10.74 3.59 -5.67
CA TYR A 76 -11.47 2.45 -5.13
C TYR A 76 -11.97 2.73 -3.71
N LEU A 77 -11.12 3.26 -2.85
CA LEU A 77 -11.47 3.62 -1.47
C LEU A 77 -12.55 4.71 -1.43
N VAL A 78 -12.42 5.72 -2.28
CA VAL A 78 -13.42 6.79 -2.39
C VAL A 78 -14.77 6.22 -2.82
N ALA A 79 -14.77 5.31 -3.80
CA ALA A 79 -16.00 4.64 -4.25
C ALA A 79 -16.65 3.81 -3.14
N ARG A 80 -15.86 3.35 -2.16
CA ARG A 80 -16.36 2.63 -0.98
C ARG A 80 -16.79 3.56 0.16
N GLY A 81 -16.73 4.87 -0.03
CA GLY A 81 -17.26 5.84 0.92
C GLY A 81 -16.22 6.51 1.82
N VAL A 82 -14.93 6.35 1.54
CA VAL A 82 -13.89 7.06 2.29
C VAL A 82 -13.68 8.44 1.69
N ASP A 83 -13.66 9.48 2.52
CA ASP A 83 -13.41 10.85 2.06
C ASP A 83 -12.02 10.93 1.42
N SER A 84 -11.97 11.45 0.20
CA SER A 84 -10.74 11.60 -0.57
C SER A 84 -9.63 12.34 0.17
N LYS A 85 -9.99 13.32 1.00
CA LYS A 85 -9.02 14.14 1.75
C LYS A 85 -8.26 13.38 2.82
N ARG A 86 -8.76 12.21 3.21
CA ARG A 86 -8.11 11.36 4.22
C ARG A 86 -7.05 10.45 3.64
N ILE A 87 -6.86 10.47 2.33
CA ILE A 87 -5.96 9.58 1.61
C ILE A 87 -5.01 10.43 0.77
N LYS A 88 -3.72 10.27 1.01
CA LYS A 88 -2.68 10.89 0.18
C LYS A 88 -2.03 9.82 -0.69
N PRO A 89 -2.36 9.76 -1.99
CA PRO A 89 -1.77 8.76 -2.87
C PRO A 89 -0.38 9.19 -3.34
N LEU A 90 0.56 8.25 -3.34
CA LEU A 90 1.94 8.46 -3.77
C LEU A 90 2.40 7.34 -4.69
N GLY A 91 2.98 7.69 -5.83
CA GLY A 91 3.68 6.73 -6.67
C GLY A 91 5.17 6.80 -6.38
N MET A 92 5.75 5.70 -5.91
CA MET A 92 7.15 5.65 -5.50
C MET A 92 8.08 5.03 -6.55
N GLY A 93 7.51 4.50 -7.64
CA GLY A 93 8.31 3.81 -8.64
C GLY A 93 9.11 2.67 -8.01
N GLU A 94 10.37 2.54 -8.43
CA GLU A 94 11.29 1.54 -7.88
C GLU A 94 12.22 2.08 -6.79
N ALA A 95 11.91 3.24 -6.22
CA ALA A 95 12.79 3.89 -5.24
C ALA A 95 13.02 3.08 -3.96
N LEU A 96 12.07 2.22 -3.58
CA LEU A 96 12.15 1.44 -2.35
C LEU A 96 12.03 -0.07 -2.62
N ILE A 97 13.03 -0.62 -3.28
CA ILE A 97 13.13 -2.07 -3.50
C ILE A 97 13.39 -2.76 -2.17
N ARG A 98 12.61 -3.81 -1.85
CA ARG A 98 12.67 -4.51 -0.56
C ARG A 98 13.64 -5.68 -0.51
N ASN A 99 14.25 -6.03 -1.63
CA ASN A 99 15.16 -7.17 -1.73
C ASN A 99 16.36 -6.83 -2.62
N LYS A 100 17.10 -7.84 -3.06
CA LYS A 100 18.30 -7.66 -3.91
C LYS A 100 17.99 -7.19 -5.32
N CYS A 101 16.73 -7.13 -5.73
CA CYS A 101 16.30 -7.00 -7.13
C CYS A 101 16.32 -5.56 -7.65
N LYS A 102 17.43 -4.87 -7.42
CA LYS A 102 17.69 -3.54 -7.99
C LYS A 102 18.04 -3.67 -9.48
N ASP A 103 18.20 -2.53 -10.14
CA ASP A 103 18.53 -2.49 -11.54
C ASP A 103 19.74 -3.36 -11.88
N GLY A 104 19.62 -4.17 -12.93
CA GLY A 104 20.69 -5.04 -13.40
C GLY A 104 20.85 -6.34 -12.65
N VAL A 105 20.12 -6.57 -11.59
CA VAL A 105 20.14 -7.83 -10.83
C VAL A 105 19.09 -8.78 -11.38
N GLU A 106 19.51 -9.99 -11.73
CA GLU A 106 18.60 -11.01 -12.22
C GLU A 106 17.80 -11.61 -11.06
N CYS A 107 16.46 -11.61 -11.19
CA CYS A 107 15.54 -12.10 -10.18
C CYS A 107 14.43 -12.91 -10.82
N SER A 108 13.86 -13.82 -10.03
CA SER A 108 12.65 -14.55 -10.41
C SER A 108 11.43 -13.64 -10.43
N GLU A 109 10.37 -14.08 -11.07
CA GLU A 109 9.10 -13.35 -11.08
C GLU A 109 8.57 -13.16 -9.65
N GLU A 110 8.70 -14.16 -8.78
CA GLU A 110 8.29 -14.06 -7.39
C GLU A 110 9.08 -13.01 -6.63
N GLU A 111 10.38 -12.94 -6.87
CA GLU A 111 11.24 -11.93 -6.24
C GLU A 111 10.87 -10.52 -6.71
N HIS A 112 10.56 -10.35 -7.99
CA HIS A 112 10.07 -9.07 -8.51
C HIS A 112 8.69 -8.73 -7.95
N GLN A 113 7.80 -9.70 -7.84
CA GLN A 113 6.45 -9.49 -7.31
C GLN A 113 6.46 -8.95 -5.88
N TYR A 114 7.45 -9.32 -5.08
CA TYR A 114 7.62 -8.82 -3.71
C TYR A 114 7.74 -7.29 -3.67
N ASN A 115 8.20 -6.68 -4.74
CA ASN A 115 8.35 -5.23 -4.84
C ASN A 115 7.11 -4.52 -5.39
N ARG A 116 6.25 -5.22 -6.10
CA ARG A 116 5.00 -4.66 -6.64
C ARG A 116 3.93 -4.70 -5.57
N ARG A 117 3.95 -3.68 -4.71
CA ARG A 117 3.09 -3.63 -3.53
C ARG A 117 2.50 -2.25 -3.30
N THR A 118 1.50 -2.18 -2.43
CA THR A 118 0.96 -0.95 -1.90
C THR A 118 1.19 -0.93 -0.39
N GLU A 119 1.69 0.18 0.12
CA GLU A 119 1.90 0.39 1.55
C GLU A 119 0.96 1.48 2.05
N ILE A 120 0.41 1.27 3.23
CA ILE A 120 -0.44 2.23 3.91
C ILE A 120 0.29 2.73 5.14
N LYS A 121 0.57 4.03 5.18
CA LYS A 121 1.18 4.65 6.35
C LYS A 121 0.10 5.48 7.07
N ILE A 122 -0.11 5.20 8.34
CA ILE A 122 -1.05 5.96 9.15
C ILE A 122 -0.34 7.25 9.57
N ILE A 123 -0.82 8.38 9.06
CA ILE A 123 -0.22 9.69 9.34
C ILE A 123 -0.96 10.46 10.42
N ARG A 124 -2.21 10.09 10.70
CA ARG A 124 -2.98 10.66 11.78
C ARG A 124 -4.07 9.68 12.22
N ILE A 125 -4.24 9.53 13.51
CA ILE A 125 -5.37 8.84 14.11
C ILE A 125 -5.55 9.35 15.54
N ASP A 126 -6.73 9.84 15.86
CA ASP A 126 -7.02 10.45 17.18
C ASP A 126 -7.75 9.49 18.10
N GLU A 127 -8.48 8.51 17.56
CA GLU A 127 -9.21 7.54 18.37
C GLU A 127 -8.29 6.40 18.84
N PRO A 128 -8.53 5.82 20.03
CA PRO A 128 -7.86 4.58 20.42
C PRO A 128 -8.21 3.47 19.44
N VAL A 129 -7.21 2.74 18.98
CA VAL A 129 -7.39 1.67 17.99
C VAL A 129 -7.06 0.34 18.61
N SER A 130 -7.94 -0.66 18.42
CA SER A 130 -7.66 -2.04 18.72
C SER A 130 -7.75 -2.82 17.41
N ILE A 131 -6.62 -3.32 16.93
CA ILE A 131 -6.58 -4.13 15.71
C ILE A 131 -6.17 -5.54 16.09
N LYS A 132 -6.99 -6.50 15.69
CA LYS A 132 -6.66 -7.91 15.82
C LYS A 132 -6.05 -8.37 14.49
N TYR A 133 -4.88 -8.97 14.58
CA TYR A 133 -4.22 -9.56 13.43
C TYR A 133 -4.51 -11.04 13.40
N GLU A 134 -4.98 -11.50 12.26
CA GLU A 134 -5.13 -12.91 11.96
C GLU A 134 -4.08 -13.28 10.91
N ASP A 135 -3.87 -14.59 10.72
CA ASP A 135 -2.83 -15.12 9.81
C ASP A 135 -2.90 -14.58 8.39
N LYS A 136 -4.02 -14.03 7.99
CA LYS A 136 -4.23 -13.48 6.65
C LYS A 136 -4.37 -11.97 6.63
N GLY A 137 -4.14 -11.31 7.75
CA GLY A 137 -4.21 -9.87 7.84
C GLY A 137 -3.01 -9.18 7.17
N PRO A 138 -3.09 -7.87 6.97
CA PRO A 138 -1.96 -7.11 6.44
C PRO A 138 -0.74 -7.20 7.35
N GLU A 139 0.44 -7.23 6.76
CA GLU A 139 1.69 -7.12 7.51
C GLU A 139 1.81 -5.70 8.05
N VAL A 140 2.13 -5.55 9.34
CA VAL A 140 2.33 -4.25 9.97
C VAL A 140 3.80 -4.06 10.30
N ILE A 141 4.33 -2.92 9.86
CA ILE A 141 5.72 -2.55 10.09
C ILE A 141 5.75 -1.23 10.83
N ASP A 142 6.38 -1.18 12.01
CA ASP A 142 6.60 0.05 12.74
C ASP A 142 7.96 0.64 12.34
N ARG A 143 7.93 1.58 11.40
CA ARG A 143 9.15 2.19 10.87
C ARG A 143 9.76 3.25 11.77
N LYS A 144 9.10 3.60 12.86
CA LYS A 144 9.67 4.54 13.83
C LYS A 144 10.79 3.92 14.65
N LYS A 145 10.84 2.58 14.71
CA LYS A 145 11.83 1.84 15.50
C LYS A 145 13.10 1.52 14.72
N ASP A 146 13.13 1.80 13.43
CA ASP A 146 14.27 1.50 12.56
C ASP A 146 15.33 2.60 12.62
#